data_958599ebcdf66e031fb522be36394a40
#
_entry.id   958599ebcdf66e031fb522be36394a40
#
_cell.length_a   1.000
_cell.length_b   1.000
_cell.length_c   1.000
_cell.angle_alpha   90.00
_cell.angle_beta   90.00
_cell.angle_gamma   90.00
#
_symmetry.space_group_name_H-M   'P 1'
#
loop_
_entity.id
_entity.type
_entity.pdbx_description
1 polymer ?
#
loop_
_entity_poly.entity_id
_entity_poly.type
_entity_poly.pdbx_seq_one_letter_code
_entity_poly.pdbx_strand_id
1 'polypeptide(L)'
;MAPFQKVLTGTALALSLAFGGTLARAGDPELMAFDWSSFQLPDLLATYVTQHGDMPTFSIFADDDEAFQKLSSGFKADVAHPCSQMIQKYRDAGLIEAWDISKIPNFGEISPAFLNSKIFQDDTGVWFIPTDFAYTAVAYNTTEVPAEDVASLDVFNNPKYAGRISLPDNADDVWALALLATGVSDWTAINDDQFKAAAAWLRAVHPNVLAYWADPAQLSQLIVSGEVLVSWSWNDAVALLRAENFPVGFQRQAKEGASSWFCGWVNLKDGPGKEDKAYDFINAWLDHGAAQPLLDNVGYASTNAVSMQSIDLEDLKAADVDPINSTLLAQTPIDPALRDRMVKEFEDIKAGF
;
A
#
# COMPACT_ATOMS: atom_id res chain seq x y z
N MET A 1 11.87 -65.95 60.64
CA MET A 1 12.82 -65.25 59.78
C MET A 1 12.04 -64.20 59.03
N ALA A 2 12.12 -62.96 59.46
CA ALA A 2 11.41 -61.84 58.84
C ALA A 2 12.32 -61.08 57.91
N PRO A 3 11.87 -60.61 56.74
CA PRO A 3 12.68 -59.74 55.88
C PRO A 3 12.45 -58.25 56.25
N PHE A 4 13.53 -57.54 56.22
CA PHE A 4 13.66 -56.08 56.42
C PHE A 4 12.99 -55.33 55.27
N GLN A 5 12.05 -54.41 55.63
CA GLN A 5 11.58 -53.36 54.73
C GLN A 5 12.52 -52.17 54.81
N LYS A 6 13.11 -51.78 53.67
CA LYS A 6 13.83 -50.50 53.50
C LYS A 6 12.82 -49.43 53.03
N VAL A 7 12.63 -48.41 53.86
CA VAL A 7 11.90 -47.19 53.54
C VAL A 7 12.85 -46.28 52.74
N LEU A 8 12.56 -46.00 51.48
CA LEU A 8 13.22 -44.95 50.71
C LEU A 8 12.36 -43.68 50.81
N THR A 9 12.88 -42.68 51.54
CA THR A 9 12.38 -41.33 51.55
C THR A 9 12.89 -40.60 50.31
N GLY A 10 12.02 -40.43 49.33
CA GLY A 10 12.30 -39.60 48.11
C GLY A 10 11.91 -38.16 48.38
N THR A 11 12.88 -37.27 48.44
CA THR A 11 12.67 -35.82 48.50
C THR A 11 12.33 -35.32 47.08
N ALA A 12 11.09 -34.96 46.84
CA ALA A 12 10.65 -34.33 45.60
C ALA A 12 11.07 -32.85 45.61
N LEU A 13 12.05 -32.52 44.78
CA LEU A 13 12.45 -31.15 44.50
C LEU A 13 11.50 -30.56 43.46
N ALA A 14 10.54 -29.75 43.90
CA ALA A 14 9.65 -29.03 42.96
C ALA A 14 10.43 -27.89 42.30
N LEU A 15 10.81 -28.09 41.04
CA LEU A 15 11.39 -27.07 40.18
C LEU A 15 10.25 -26.21 39.64
N SER A 16 10.03 -25.03 40.24
CA SER A 16 9.10 -24.03 39.73
C SER A 16 9.71 -23.38 38.46
N LEU A 17 9.33 -23.85 37.31
CA LEU A 17 9.58 -23.16 36.04
C LEU A 17 8.67 -21.92 36.01
N ALA A 18 9.22 -20.77 36.37
CA ALA A 18 8.64 -19.47 36.04
C ALA A 18 8.68 -19.31 34.49
N PHE A 19 7.59 -19.68 33.84
CA PHE A 19 7.34 -19.22 32.48
C PHE A 19 7.13 -17.70 32.54
N GLY A 20 8.20 -16.96 32.31
CA GLY A 20 8.13 -15.57 31.91
C GLY A 20 7.50 -15.53 30.53
N GLY A 21 6.16 -15.60 30.45
CA GLY A 21 5.45 -15.26 29.25
C GLY A 21 5.73 -13.80 28.95
N THR A 22 6.49 -13.52 27.90
CA THR A 22 6.40 -12.24 27.21
C THR A 22 4.95 -12.11 26.81
N LEU A 23 4.17 -11.31 27.56
CA LEU A 23 2.86 -10.85 27.12
C LEU A 23 3.11 -10.22 25.74
N ALA A 24 2.60 -10.85 24.68
CA ALA A 24 2.43 -10.18 23.42
C ALA A 24 1.68 -8.88 23.75
N ARG A 25 2.35 -7.75 23.58
CA ARG A 25 1.79 -6.44 23.88
C ARG A 25 0.71 -6.24 22.80
N ALA A 26 -0.56 -6.35 23.21
CA ALA A 26 -1.65 -5.90 22.38
C ALA A 26 -1.48 -4.39 22.27
N GLY A 27 -1.42 -3.84 21.06
CA GLY A 27 -1.22 -2.40 20.85
C GLY A 27 -2.20 -1.54 21.65
N ASP A 28 -2.07 -0.23 21.57
CA ASP A 28 -2.94 0.73 22.27
C ASP A 28 -4.43 0.47 21.90
N PRO A 29 -5.26 -0.02 22.81
CA PRO A 29 -6.64 -0.38 22.50
C PRO A 29 -7.57 0.82 22.33
N GLU A 30 -7.07 2.02 22.59
CA GLU A 30 -7.83 3.26 22.48
C GLU A 30 -7.67 3.92 21.10
N LEU A 31 -6.96 3.26 20.15
CA LEU A 31 -6.93 3.63 18.74
C LEU A 31 -6.88 2.38 17.86
N MET A 32 -7.86 2.25 16.97
CA MET A 32 -7.93 1.23 15.94
C MET A 32 -7.64 1.87 14.58
N ALA A 33 -6.51 1.55 13.97
CA ALA A 33 -6.16 1.92 12.60
C ALA A 33 -6.49 0.79 11.63
N PHE A 34 -7.21 1.08 10.56
CA PHE A 34 -7.52 0.14 9.49
C PHE A 34 -6.63 0.44 8.29
N ASP A 35 -5.66 -0.44 8.00
CA ASP A 35 -4.46 -0.11 7.25
C ASP A 35 -4.02 -1.24 6.31
N TRP A 36 -3.13 -0.93 5.39
CA TRP A 36 -2.39 -1.87 4.57
C TRP A 36 -1.35 -2.63 5.42
N SER A 37 -0.84 -3.75 4.90
CA SER A 37 0.04 -4.65 5.67
C SER A 37 1.46 -4.13 5.93
N SER A 38 1.89 -3.05 5.30
CA SER A 38 3.30 -2.64 5.28
C SER A 38 3.66 -1.53 6.28
N PHE A 39 2.68 -0.88 6.94
CA PHE A 39 2.90 0.37 7.68
C PHE A 39 2.96 0.24 9.20
N GLN A 40 2.91 -0.97 9.75
CA GLN A 40 2.94 -1.20 11.20
C GLN A 40 4.37 -1.10 11.74
N LEU A 41 4.99 0.06 11.55
CA LEU A 41 6.41 0.33 11.83
C LEU A 41 6.54 1.27 13.04
N PRO A 42 7.13 0.81 14.17
CA PRO A 42 7.31 1.66 15.34
C PRO A 42 8.14 2.93 15.06
N ASP A 43 9.14 2.84 14.17
CA ASP A 43 9.99 3.98 13.84
C ASP A 43 9.25 5.03 12.99
N LEU A 44 8.31 4.61 12.12
CA LEU A 44 7.42 5.51 11.39
C LEU A 44 6.49 6.27 12.34
N LEU A 45 6.02 5.61 13.40
CA LEU A 45 5.09 6.14 14.39
C LEU A 45 5.78 6.51 15.71
N ALA A 46 7.07 6.83 15.68
CA ALA A 46 7.90 7.03 16.88
C ALA A 46 7.33 8.09 17.83
N THR A 47 6.73 9.16 17.30
CA THR A 47 6.12 10.23 18.11
C THR A 47 4.89 9.70 18.85
N TYR A 48 4.01 8.96 18.16
CA TYR A 48 2.85 8.31 18.79
C TYR A 48 3.27 7.32 19.87
N VAL A 49 4.22 6.44 19.56
CA VAL A 49 4.72 5.43 20.52
C VAL A 49 5.36 6.10 21.74
N THR A 50 6.10 7.19 21.54
CA THR A 50 6.68 7.96 22.65
C THR A 50 5.61 8.56 23.54
N GLN A 51 4.52 9.07 22.98
CA GLN A 51 3.43 9.72 23.72
C GLN A 51 2.51 8.72 24.43
N HIS A 52 2.20 7.59 23.79
CA HIS A 52 1.20 6.63 24.28
C HIS A 52 1.79 5.31 24.82
N GLY A 53 3.09 5.10 24.61
CA GLY A 53 3.82 3.94 25.14
C GLY A 53 3.68 2.67 24.30
N ASP A 54 2.80 2.63 23.29
CA ASP A 54 2.63 1.50 22.39
C ASP A 54 2.13 1.94 21.01
N MET A 55 2.22 1.06 20.01
CA MET A 55 1.62 1.22 18.71
C MET A 55 0.08 1.22 18.80
N PRO A 56 -0.66 1.84 17.86
CA PRO A 56 -2.09 1.60 17.73
C PRO A 56 -2.42 0.13 17.55
N THR A 57 -3.65 -0.25 17.78
CA THR A 57 -4.17 -1.54 17.30
C THR A 57 -4.46 -1.44 15.82
N PHE A 58 -4.01 -2.42 15.04
CA PHE A 58 -4.21 -2.46 13.59
C PHE A 58 -5.17 -3.57 13.18
N SER A 59 -6.00 -3.27 12.20
CA SER A 59 -6.68 -4.26 11.36
C SER A 59 -6.21 -4.06 9.93
N ILE A 60 -6.01 -5.14 9.19
CA ILE A 60 -5.40 -5.10 7.86
C ILE A 60 -6.45 -5.38 6.79
N PHE A 61 -6.30 -4.71 5.65
CA PHE A 61 -7.01 -5.00 4.41
C PHE A 61 -6.02 -5.21 3.25
N ALA A 62 -6.45 -5.93 2.24
CA ALA A 62 -5.64 -6.25 1.07
C ALA A 62 -5.84 -5.27 -0.08
N ASP A 63 -7.03 -4.65 -0.18
CA ASP A 63 -7.34 -3.66 -1.21
C ASP A 63 -8.41 -2.65 -0.72
N ASP A 64 -8.53 -1.53 -1.44
CA ASP A 64 -9.44 -0.44 -1.12
C ASP A 64 -10.92 -0.84 -1.16
N ASP A 65 -11.32 -1.74 -2.06
CA ASP A 65 -12.72 -2.18 -2.16
C ASP A 65 -13.08 -3.12 -1.02
N GLU A 66 -12.17 -3.99 -0.58
CA GLU A 66 -12.31 -4.78 0.64
C GLU A 66 -12.49 -3.87 1.87
N ALA A 67 -11.63 -2.85 2.00
CA ALA A 67 -11.69 -1.89 3.09
C ALA A 67 -13.05 -1.18 3.13
N PHE A 68 -13.50 -0.66 1.98
CA PHE A 68 -14.80 0.02 1.85
C PHE A 68 -15.96 -0.91 2.20
N GLN A 69 -15.96 -2.16 1.70
CA GLN A 69 -17.02 -3.13 1.97
C GLN A 69 -17.09 -3.52 3.44
N LYS A 70 -15.95 -3.74 4.11
CA LYS A 70 -15.90 -4.04 5.55
C LYS A 70 -16.50 -2.91 6.38
N LEU A 71 -16.09 -1.66 6.11
CA LEU A 71 -16.61 -0.47 6.81
C LEU A 71 -18.11 -0.28 6.54
N SER A 72 -18.55 -0.42 5.29
CA SER A 72 -19.97 -0.33 4.92
C SER A 72 -20.82 -1.43 5.54
N SER A 73 -20.24 -2.59 5.84
CA SER A 73 -20.89 -3.72 6.53
C SER A 73 -20.88 -3.61 8.06
N GLY A 74 -20.34 -2.50 8.60
CA GLY A 74 -20.38 -2.21 10.03
C GLY A 74 -19.11 -2.56 10.80
N PHE A 75 -18.01 -2.91 10.14
CA PHE A 75 -16.70 -2.94 10.80
C PHE A 75 -16.35 -1.54 11.32
N LYS A 76 -15.75 -1.45 12.49
CA LYS A 76 -15.42 -0.18 13.15
C LYS A 76 -13.93 -0.05 13.36
N ALA A 77 -13.41 1.11 12.98
CA ALA A 77 -12.08 1.61 13.27
C ALA A 77 -12.18 3.13 13.51
N ASP A 78 -11.12 3.73 14.02
CA ASP A 78 -11.08 5.17 14.26
C ASP A 78 -10.59 5.91 13.02
N VAL A 79 -9.59 5.35 12.35
CA VAL A 79 -9.02 5.87 11.12
C VAL A 79 -8.87 4.75 10.08
N ALA A 80 -8.93 5.11 8.81
CA ALA A 80 -8.62 4.19 7.71
C ALA A 80 -7.67 4.85 6.70
N HIS A 81 -6.91 4.02 5.99
CA HIS A 81 -5.84 4.43 5.07
C HIS A 81 -6.19 4.14 3.59
N PRO A 82 -7.29 4.67 3.05
CA PRO A 82 -7.62 4.48 1.63
C PRO A 82 -6.71 5.29 0.73
N CYS A 83 -6.61 4.88 -0.53
CA CYS A 83 -5.97 5.69 -1.54
C CYS A 83 -6.94 6.75 -2.12
N SER A 84 -6.39 7.73 -2.80
CA SER A 84 -7.06 8.98 -3.20
C SER A 84 -8.34 8.77 -4.00
N GLN A 85 -8.38 7.75 -4.86
CA GLN A 85 -9.52 7.44 -5.73
C GLN A 85 -10.77 7.01 -4.95
N MET A 86 -10.63 6.57 -3.70
CA MET A 86 -11.74 6.09 -2.89
C MET A 86 -12.47 7.18 -2.11
N ILE A 87 -11.89 8.35 -1.94
CA ILE A 87 -12.37 9.36 -0.98
C ILE A 87 -13.79 9.82 -1.29
N GLN A 88 -14.14 10.01 -2.58
CA GLN A 88 -15.52 10.36 -2.94
C GLN A 88 -16.52 9.30 -2.49
N LYS A 89 -16.18 8.02 -2.68
CA LYS A 89 -17.03 6.89 -2.30
C LYS A 89 -17.25 6.82 -0.79
N TYR A 90 -16.20 7.08 0.01
CA TYR A 90 -16.30 7.18 1.48
C TYR A 90 -17.16 8.35 1.95
N ARG A 91 -17.03 9.52 1.30
CA ARG A 91 -17.87 10.70 1.58
C ARG A 91 -19.35 10.44 1.26
N ASP A 92 -19.63 9.91 0.06
CA ASP A 92 -21.00 9.65 -0.40
C ASP A 92 -21.70 8.59 0.46
N ALA A 93 -20.97 7.61 0.95
CA ALA A 93 -21.46 6.62 1.89
C ALA A 93 -21.65 7.15 3.33
N GLY A 94 -21.17 8.37 3.61
CA GLY A 94 -21.26 8.98 4.92
C GLY A 94 -20.42 8.28 6.01
N LEU A 95 -19.36 7.57 5.61
CA LEU A 95 -18.49 6.80 6.51
C LEU A 95 -17.47 7.66 7.25
N ILE A 96 -17.13 8.84 6.71
CA ILE A 96 -16.07 9.69 7.23
C ILE A 96 -16.59 11.04 7.70
N GLU A 97 -15.82 11.69 8.54
CA GLU A 97 -16.02 13.06 8.99
C GLU A 97 -14.77 13.91 8.73
N ALA A 98 -14.97 15.24 8.74
CA ALA A 98 -13.88 16.15 8.42
C ALA A 98 -12.88 16.26 9.57
N TRP A 99 -11.60 16.31 9.23
CA TRP A 99 -10.52 16.59 10.16
C TRP A 99 -10.53 18.06 10.62
N ASP A 100 -10.30 18.29 11.90
CA ASP A 100 -9.95 19.62 12.42
C ASP A 100 -8.44 19.87 12.21
N ILE A 101 -8.09 20.52 11.12
CA ILE A 101 -6.68 20.77 10.78
C ILE A 101 -5.95 21.67 11.79
N SER A 102 -6.66 22.37 12.68
CA SER A 102 -6.01 23.11 13.76
C SER A 102 -5.31 22.21 14.77
N LYS A 103 -5.67 20.92 14.80
CA LYS A 103 -5.02 19.86 15.59
C LYS A 103 -3.89 19.13 14.83
N ILE A 104 -3.62 19.50 13.58
CA ILE A 104 -2.60 18.87 12.72
C ILE A 104 -1.56 19.94 12.32
N PRO A 105 -0.55 20.21 13.17
CA PRO A 105 0.42 21.28 12.96
C PRO A 105 1.14 21.23 11.62
N ASN A 106 1.50 20.03 11.16
CA ASN A 106 2.27 19.84 9.92
C ASN A 106 1.39 19.70 8.66
N PHE A 107 0.05 19.91 8.78
CA PHE A 107 -0.84 19.86 7.61
C PHE A 107 -0.41 20.84 6.49
N GLY A 108 0.04 22.04 6.86
CA GLY A 108 0.49 23.06 5.89
C GLY A 108 1.81 22.70 5.18
N GLU A 109 2.48 21.64 5.57
CA GLU A 109 3.73 21.15 4.95
C GLU A 109 3.46 20.04 3.90
N ILE A 110 2.24 19.54 3.82
CA ILE A 110 1.85 18.62 2.75
C ILE A 110 1.98 19.33 1.41
N SER A 111 2.63 18.68 0.46
CA SER A 111 2.79 19.26 -0.89
C SER A 111 1.43 19.60 -1.51
N PRO A 112 1.24 20.82 -2.03
CA PRO A 112 -0.02 21.22 -2.65
C PRO A 112 -0.47 20.29 -3.78
N ALA A 113 0.43 19.56 -4.41
CA ALA A 113 0.11 18.59 -5.47
C ALA A 113 -0.88 17.52 -5.00
N PHE A 114 -0.83 17.13 -3.73
CA PHE A 114 -1.71 16.12 -3.14
C PHE A 114 -3.02 16.69 -2.55
N LEU A 115 -3.15 18.01 -2.46
CA LEU A 115 -4.31 18.68 -1.86
C LEU A 115 -5.24 19.32 -2.90
N ASN A 116 -4.88 19.32 -4.19
CA ASN A 116 -5.58 20.03 -5.26
C ASN A 116 -6.90 19.37 -5.71
N SER A 117 -7.68 18.78 -4.81
CA SER A 117 -8.98 18.22 -5.14
C SER A 117 -10.05 18.69 -4.16
N LYS A 118 -11.20 19.12 -4.69
CA LYS A 118 -12.40 19.43 -3.89
C LYS A 118 -12.99 18.19 -3.22
N ILE A 119 -12.56 17.00 -3.62
CA ILE A 119 -12.94 15.75 -2.97
C ILE A 119 -12.23 15.62 -1.63
N PHE A 120 -10.99 16.10 -1.53
CA PHE A 120 -10.19 16.02 -0.30
C PHE A 120 -10.50 17.16 0.67
N GLN A 121 -10.74 18.36 0.12
CA GLN A 121 -11.04 19.55 0.92
C GLN A 121 -11.98 20.51 0.16
N ASP A 122 -12.97 21.03 0.87
CA ASP A 122 -13.93 21.98 0.34
C ASP A 122 -14.38 22.94 1.46
N ASP A 123 -15.40 23.78 1.19
CA ASP A 123 -15.95 24.75 2.16
C ASP A 123 -16.54 24.07 3.42
N THR A 124 -16.73 22.74 3.41
CA THR A 124 -17.30 21.97 4.51
C THR A 124 -16.23 21.29 5.38
N GLY A 125 -14.98 21.21 4.92
CA GLY A 125 -13.86 20.67 5.71
C GLY A 125 -12.77 20.01 4.90
N VAL A 126 -11.82 19.40 5.63
CA VAL A 126 -10.76 18.54 5.10
C VAL A 126 -11.13 17.09 5.42
N TRP A 127 -11.29 16.28 4.40
CA TRP A 127 -11.82 14.90 4.51
C TRP A 127 -10.74 13.82 4.38
N PHE A 128 -9.55 14.21 3.91
CA PHE A 128 -8.48 13.30 3.62
C PHE A 128 -7.13 13.97 3.92
N ILE A 129 -6.27 13.28 4.63
CA ILE A 129 -4.89 13.70 4.92
C ILE A 129 -3.96 12.80 4.12
N PRO A 130 -3.46 13.22 2.95
CA PRO A 130 -2.47 12.46 2.21
C PRO A 130 -1.19 12.31 3.04
N THR A 131 -0.63 11.08 3.10
CA THR A 131 0.58 10.82 3.90
C THR A 131 1.71 10.20 3.13
N ASP A 132 1.40 9.43 2.11
CA ASP A 132 2.39 8.68 1.34
C ASP A 132 2.04 8.57 -0.13
N PHE A 133 3.06 8.37 -0.94
CA PHE A 133 2.93 8.14 -2.38
C PHE A 133 4.07 7.29 -2.90
N ALA A 134 3.82 6.60 -4.02
CA ALA A 134 4.83 5.86 -4.71
C ALA A 134 4.49 5.66 -6.20
N TYR A 135 5.23 4.76 -6.85
CA TYR A 135 5.03 4.41 -8.24
C TYR A 135 4.62 2.95 -8.38
N THR A 136 3.85 2.69 -9.44
CA THR A 136 3.69 1.34 -9.98
C THR A 136 4.39 1.30 -11.34
N ALA A 137 5.29 0.34 -11.49
CA ALA A 137 6.10 0.21 -12.71
C ALA A 137 6.47 -1.26 -12.96
N VAL A 138 7.30 -1.51 -13.97
CA VAL A 138 7.71 -2.88 -14.31
C VAL A 138 8.83 -3.37 -13.40
N ALA A 139 8.53 -4.29 -12.48
CA ALA A 139 9.54 -5.06 -11.75
C ALA A 139 9.95 -6.29 -12.59
N TYR A 140 11.25 -6.60 -12.62
CA TYR A 140 11.73 -7.74 -13.41
C TYR A 140 13.01 -8.34 -12.85
N ASN A 141 13.20 -9.64 -13.06
CA ASN A 141 14.44 -10.35 -12.73
C ASN A 141 15.53 -9.96 -13.73
N THR A 142 16.54 -9.22 -13.30
CA THR A 142 17.60 -8.69 -14.20
C THR A 142 18.55 -9.76 -14.72
N THR A 143 18.56 -10.96 -14.17
CA THR A 143 19.38 -12.07 -14.68
C THR A 143 18.72 -12.83 -15.82
N GLU A 144 17.38 -12.80 -15.90
CA GLU A 144 16.58 -13.56 -16.86
C GLU A 144 15.94 -12.66 -17.93
N VAL A 145 15.74 -11.38 -17.64
CA VAL A 145 15.04 -10.42 -18.50
C VAL A 145 15.99 -9.30 -18.87
N PRO A 146 16.36 -9.17 -20.15
CA PRO A 146 17.14 -8.03 -20.65
C PRO A 146 16.42 -6.70 -20.46
N ALA A 147 17.15 -5.64 -20.15
CA ALA A 147 16.57 -4.31 -19.92
C ALA A 147 15.83 -3.74 -21.15
N GLU A 148 16.26 -4.12 -22.35
CA GLU A 148 15.57 -3.75 -23.60
C GLU A 148 14.15 -4.34 -23.72
N ASP A 149 13.91 -5.52 -23.14
CA ASP A 149 12.58 -6.14 -23.21
C ASP A 149 11.55 -5.40 -22.34
N VAL A 150 12.00 -4.70 -21.28
CA VAL A 150 11.13 -3.90 -20.37
C VAL A 150 11.17 -2.41 -20.71
N ALA A 151 11.77 -2.01 -21.81
CA ALA A 151 11.78 -0.62 -22.28
C ALA A 151 10.38 -0.15 -22.76
N SER A 152 9.43 -1.06 -22.93
CA SER A 152 8.05 -0.81 -23.30
C SER A 152 7.12 -1.73 -22.50
N LEU A 153 5.90 -1.27 -22.22
CA LEU A 153 4.83 -2.07 -21.59
C LEU A 153 4.33 -3.22 -22.50
N ASP A 154 4.75 -3.26 -23.76
CA ASP A 154 4.54 -4.42 -24.65
C ASP A 154 5.14 -5.71 -24.09
N VAL A 155 6.05 -5.64 -23.10
CA VAL A 155 6.59 -6.82 -22.39
C VAL A 155 5.49 -7.71 -21.83
N PHE A 156 4.36 -7.17 -21.41
CA PHE A 156 3.22 -7.92 -20.89
C PHE A 156 2.50 -8.75 -21.96
N ASN A 157 2.62 -8.38 -23.24
CA ASN A 157 2.11 -9.13 -24.39
C ASN A 157 3.19 -9.97 -25.09
N ASN A 158 4.43 -9.95 -24.58
CA ASN A 158 5.54 -10.68 -25.22
C ASN A 158 5.42 -12.19 -24.94
N PRO A 159 5.28 -13.03 -25.98
CA PRO A 159 5.13 -14.48 -25.80
C PRO A 159 6.34 -15.16 -25.13
N LYS A 160 7.50 -14.52 -25.12
CA LYS A 160 8.70 -14.97 -24.41
C LYS A 160 8.44 -15.14 -22.91
N TYR A 161 7.54 -14.33 -22.34
CA TYR A 161 7.21 -14.29 -20.91
C TYR A 161 5.83 -14.88 -20.60
N ALA A 162 5.17 -15.53 -21.56
CA ALA A 162 3.86 -16.13 -21.36
C ALA A 162 3.87 -17.13 -20.17
N GLY A 163 2.94 -16.98 -19.23
CA GLY A 163 2.88 -17.77 -18.02
C GLY A 163 3.98 -17.44 -16.98
N ARG A 164 4.72 -16.34 -17.17
CA ARG A 164 5.80 -15.84 -16.28
C ARG A 164 5.60 -14.38 -15.88
N ILE A 165 4.40 -13.87 -16.08
CA ILE A 165 3.99 -12.49 -15.76
C ILE A 165 3.06 -12.51 -14.56
N SER A 166 3.12 -11.49 -13.71
CA SER A 166 2.11 -11.24 -12.70
C SER A 166 1.65 -9.78 -12.70
N LEU A 167 0.41 -9.57 -12.27
CA LEU A 167 -0.20 -8.26 -12.09
C LEU A 167 -0.73 -8.16 -10.66
N PRO A 168 -0.91 -6.95 -10.10
CA PRO A 168 -1.58 -6.81 -8.81
C PRO A 168 -3.06 -7.22 -8.91
N ASP A 169 -3.60 -7.81 -7.86
CA ASP A 169 -5.04 -8.00 -7.71
C ASP A 169 -5.70 -6.70 -7.23
N ASN A 170 -5.46 -5.64 -7.98
CA ASN A 170 -5.92 -4.29 -7.73
C ASN A 170 -6.38 -3.65 -9.07
N ALA A 171 -7.66 -3.31 -9.15
CA ALA A 171 -8.25 -2.80 -10.38
C ALA A 171 -7.62 -1.48 -10.83
N ASP A 172 -7.36 -0.55 -9.91
CA ASP A 172 -6.83 0.77 -10.27
C ASP A 172 -5.44 0.66 -10.91
N ASP A 173 -4.55 -0.17 -10.35
CA ASP A 173 -3.21 -0.40 -10.91
C ASP A 173 -3.23 -1.12 -12.26
N VAL A 174 -4.09 -2.12 -12.40
CA VAL A 174 -4.20 -2.89 -13.67
C VAL A 174 -4.79 -2.02 -14.76
N TRP A 175 -5.76 -1.16 -14.44
CA TRP A 175 -6.29 -0.18 -15.39
C TRP A 175 -5.27 0.90 -15.74
N ALA A 176 -4.46 1.38 -14.77
CA ALA A 176 -3.39 2.32 -15.04
C ALA A 176 -2.37 1.76 -16.05
N LEU A 177 -1.98 0.48 -15.87
CA LEU A 177 -1.12 -0.22 -16.83
C LEU A 177 -1.73 -0.24 -18.24
N ALA A 178 -3.00 -0.66 -18.35
CA ALA A 178 -3.68 -0.81 -19.64
C ALA A 178 -3.90 0.53 -20.35
N LEU A 179 -4.24 1.57 -19.60
CA LEU A 179 -4.41 2.92 -20.11
C LEU A 179 -3.07 3.47 -20.67
N LEU A 180 -1.99 3.35 -19.90
CA LEU A 180 -0.65 3.72 -20.37
C LEU A 180 -0.28 2.95 -21.65
N ALA A 181 -0.44 1.63 -21.64
CA ALA A 181 -0.11 0.77 -22.79
C ALA A 181 -0.95 1.11 -24.03
N THR A 182 -2.14 1.70 -23.87
CA THR A 182 -3.00 2.16 -24.97
C THR A 182 -2.90 3.66 -25.26
N GLY A 183 -1.91 4.35 -24.66
CA GLY A 183 -1.58 5.75 -24.92
C GLY A 183 -2.46 6.77 -24.19
N VAL A 184 -3.10 6.36 -23.10
CA VAL A 184 -3.89 7.24 -22.22
C VAL A 184 -3.07 7.58 -20.99
N SER A 185 -2.81 8.86 -20.73
CA SER A 185 -2.07 9.34 -19.56
C SER A 185 -2.89 10.26 -18.65
N ASP A 186 -4.13 10.59 -19.04
CA ASP A 186 -5.05 11.37 -18.23
C ASP A 186 -6.10 10.44 -17.59
N TRP A 187 -5.87 10.13 -16.31
CA TRP A 187 -6.74 9.27 -15.51
C TRP A 187 -8.14 9.85 -15.33
N THR A 188 -8.27 11.18 -15.37
CA THR A 188 -9.55 11.87 -15.07
C THR A 188 -10.49 12.02 -16.26
N ALA A 189 -10.00 11.76 -17.47
CA ALA A 189 -10.72 12.03 -18.72
C ALA A 189 -10.89 10.79 -19.61
N ILE A 190 -11.12 9.63 -19.02
CA ILE A 190 -11.28 8.36 -19.74
C ILE A 190 -12.66 8.31 -20.42
N ASN A 191 -12.66 8.21 -21.73
CA ASN A 191 -13.88 8.02 -22.52
C ASN A 191 -14.13 6.53 -22.84
N ASP A 192 -15.31 6.23 -23.40
CA ASP A 192 -15.74 4.86 -23.70
C ASP A 192 -14.82 4.11 -24.66
N ASP A 193 -14.24 4.79 -25.66
CA ASP A 193 -13.36 4.15 -26.63
C ASP A 193 -12.00 3.81 -25.99
N GLN A 194 -11.47 4.68 -25.11
CA GLN A 194 -10.27 4.44 -24.32
C GLN A 194 -10.49 3.30 -23.31
N PHE A 195 -11.64 3.29 -22.64
CA PHE A 195 -12.03 2.18 -21.76
C PHE A 195 -12.03 0.84 -22.51
N LYS A 196 -12.70 0.76 -23.67
CA LYS A 196 -12.78 -0.46 -24.48
C LYS A 196 -11.40 -0.90 -25.00
N ALA A 197 -10.56 0.05 -25.40
CA ALA A 197 -9.19 -0.26 -25.86
C ALA A 197 -8.34 -0.84 -24.73
N ALA A 198 -8.39 -0.25 -23.53
CA ALA A 198 -7.68 -0.74 -22.35
C ALA A 198 -8.20 -2.12 -21.92
N ALA A 199 -9.53 -2.34 -21.88
CA ALA A 199 -10.14 -3.64 -21.59
C ALA A 199 -9.70 -4.72 -22.59
N ALA A 200 -9.67 -4.39 -23.87
CA ALA A 200 -9.21 -5.32 -24.93
C ALA A 200 -7.73 -5.67 -24.74
N TRP A 201 -6.90 -4.70 -24.37
CA TRP A 201 -5.48 -4.91 -24.08
C TRP A 201 -5.30 -5.85 -22.87
N LEU A 202 -6.05 -5.63 -21.77
CA LEU A 202 -6.02 -6.51 -20.59
C LEU A 202 -6.42 -7.95 -20.92
N ARG A 203 -7.47 -8.13 -21.75
CA ARG A 203 -7.86 -9.47 -22.23
C ARG A 203 -6.75 -10.15 -23.05
N ALA A 204 -5.98 -9.39 -23.80
CA ALA A 204 -4.84 -9.92 -24.56
C ALA A 204 -3.68 -10.32 -23.63
N VAL A 205 -3.45 -9.58 -22.53
CA VAL A 205 -2.41 -9.88 -21.53
C VAL A 205 -2.78 -11.04 -20.63
N HIS A 206 -4.06 -11.17 -20.26
CA HIS A 206 -4.52 -12.15 -19.27
C HIS A 206 -4.01 -13.60 -19.49
N PRO A 207 -3.97 -14.16 -20.72
CA PRO A 207 -3.41 -15.49 -20.96
C PRO A 207 -1.92 -15.63 -20.62
N ASN A 208 -1.17 -14.54 -20.53
CA ASN A 208 0.24 -14.54 -20.16
C ASN A 208 0.44 -14.44 -18.64
N VAL A 209 -0.59 -14.08 -17.87
CA VAL A 209 -0.53 -13.87 -16.44
C VAL A 209 -0.54 -15.22 -15.71
N LEU A 210 0.49 -15.46 -14.90
CA LEU A 210 0.57 -16.62 -14.02
C LEU A 210 -0.32 -16.44 -12.78
N ALA A 211 -0.26 -15.24 -12.19
CA ALA A 211 -0.98 -14.93 -10.95
C ALA A 211 -1.31 -13.44 -10.86
N TYR A 212 -2.41 -13.13 -10.20
CA TYR A 212 -2.71 -11.82 -9.66
C TYR A 212 -2.29 -11.83 -8.19
N TRP A 213 -1.27 -11.04 -7.85
CA TRP A 213 -0.71 -11.02 -6.49
C TRP A 213 -1.49 -10.06 -5.59
N ALA A 214 -1.70 -10.45 -4.33
CA ALA A 214 -2.50 -9.71 -3.36
C ALA A 214 -1.66 -8.85 -2.40
N ASP A 215 -0.38 -9.17 -2.22
CA ASP A 215 0.52 -8.44 -1.34
C ASP A 215 1.98 -8.51 -1.84
N PRO A 216 2.84 -7.54 -1.44
CA PRO A 216 4.23 -7.46 -1.88
C PRO A 216 5.09 -8.68 -1.53
N ALA A 217 4.82 -9.34 -0.38
CA ALA A 217 5.58 -10.51 0.04
C ALA A 217 5.25 -11.71 -0.86
N GLN A 218 3.99 -11.88 -1.25
CA GLN A 218 3.58 -12.90 -2.23
C GLN A 218 4.29 -12.69 -3.57
N LEU A 219 4.29 -11.43 -4.08
CA LEU A 219 4.99 -11.13 -5.33
C LEU A 219 6.49 -11.42 -5.22
N SER A 220 7.13 -11.01 -4.13
CA SER A 220 8.56 -11.26 -3.90
C SER A 220 8.88 -12.74 -3.94
N GLN A 221 8.06 -13.59 -3.31
CA GLN A 221 8.23 -15.05 -3.35
C GLN A 221 8.10 -15.63 -4.78
N LEU A 222 7.14 -15.16 -5.57
CA LEU A 222 6.95 -15.57 -6.96
C LEU A 222 8.15 -15.20 -7.85
N ILE A 223 8.76 -14.04 -7.60
CA ILE A 223 9.95 -13.58 -8.33
C ILE A 223 11.18 -14.37 -7.89
N VAL A 224 11.39 -14.56 -6.58
CA VAL A 224 12.53 -15.32 -6.03
C VAL A 224 12.50 -16.78 -6.46
N SER A 225 11.32 -17.41 -6.48
CA SER A 225 11.17 -18.79 -6.99
C SER A 225 11.44 -18.93 -8.49
N GLY A 226 11.48 -17.79 -9.20
CA GLY A 226 11.59 -17.75 -10.65
C GLY A 226 10.31 -18.14 -11.40
N GLU A 227 9.19 -18.28 -10.72
CA GLU A 227 7.89 -18.50 -11.37
C GLU A 227 7.43 -17.26 -12.13
N VAL A 228 7.68 -16.07 -11.59
CA VAL A 228 7.44 -14.78 -12.22
C VAL A 228 8.76 -14.13 -12.61
N LEU A 229 8.83 -13.59 -13.81
CA LEU A 229 9.99 -12.87 -14.32
C LEU A 229 9.73 -11.39 -14.51
N VAL A 230 8.48 -11.01 -14.78
CA VAL A 230 8.03 -9.63 -15.03
C VAL A 230 6.73 -9.40 -14.28
N SER A 231 6.63 -8.28 -13.59
CA SER A 231 5.41 -7.86 -12.89
C SER A 231 5.15 -6.37 -13.05
N TRP A 232 3.89 -5.97 -13.07
CA TRP A 232 3.49 -4.62 -12.72
C TRP A 232 3.44 -4.55 -11.20
N SER A 233 4.24 -3.69 -10.59
CA SER A 233 4.57 -3.79 -9.17
C SER A 233 4.68 -2.43 -8.49
N TRP A 234 4.37 -2.40 -7.21
CA TRP A 234 4.70 -1.30 -6.32
C TRP A 234 6.19 -1.35 -5.92
N ASN A 235 6.68 -0.22 -5.41
CA ASN A 235 8.06 -0.08 -4.94
C ASN A 235 8.42 -1.04 -3.80
N ASP A 236 7.50 -1.30 -2.87
CA ASP A 236 7.76 -2.07 -1.66
C ASP A 236 8.14 -3.54 -1.95
N ALA A 237 7.51 -4.18 -2.94
CA ALA A 237 7.94 -5.51 -3.38
C ALA A 237 9.38 -5.50 -3.89
N VAL A 238 9.79 -4.44 -4.59
CA VAL A 238 11.16 -4.27 -5.07
C VAL A 238 12.12 -4.00 -3.89
N ALA A 239 11.70 -3.21 -2.90
CA ALA A 239 12.46 -2.97 -1.69
C ALA A 239 12.71 -4.28 -0.92
N LEU A 240 11.70 -5.14 -0.76
CA LEU A 240 11.85 -6.47 -0.15
C LEU A 240 12.87 -7.34 -0.89
N LEU A 241 12.79 -7.39 -2.22
CA LEU A 241 13.72 -8.17 -3.04
C LEU A 241 15.17 -7.66 -2.93
N ARG A 242 15.36 -6.34 -2.91
CA ARG A 242 16.68 -5.72 -2.74
C ARG A 242 17.28 -5.97 -1.36
N ALA A 243 16.44 -5.95 -0.31
CA ALA A 243 16.88 -6.27 1.05
C ALA A 243 17.44 -7.70 1.16
N GLU A 244 16.96 -8.63 0.35
CA GLU A 244 17.46 -10.00 0.22
C GLU A 244 18.61 -10.14 -0.80
N ASN A 245 19.10 -9.03 -1.35
CA ASN A 245 20.12 -8.97 -2.42
C ASN A 245 19.70 -9.73 -3.70
N PHE A 246 18.40 -9.82 -3.97
CA PHE A 246 17.91 -10.41 -5.21
C PHE A 246 18.12 -9.44 -6.39
N PRO A 247 18.54 -9.93 -7.57
CA PRO A 247 18.81 -9.10 -8.76
C PRO A 247 17.50 -8.65 -9.42
N VAL A 248 16.87 -7.61 -8.88
CA VAL A 248 15.62 -7.01 -9.38
C VAL A 248 15.86 -5.63 -9.98
N GLY A 249 15.23 -5.37 -11.12
CA GLY A 249 15.11 -4.05 -11.71
C GLY A 249 13.69 -3.49 -11.53
N PHE A 250 13.57 -2.16 -11.50
CA PHE A 250 12.30 -1.44 -11.46
C PHE A 250 12.28 -0.38 -12.56
N GLN A 251 11.59 -0.66 -13.67
CA GLN A 251 11.60 0.19 -14.84
C GLN A 251 10.45 1.20 -14.83
N ARG A 252 10.72 2.40 -14.34
CA ARG A 252 9.78 3.54 -14.28
C ARG A 252 9.79 4.41 -15.55
N GLN A 253 10.75 4.19 -16.45
CA GLN A 253 10.93 4.98 -17.67
C GLN A 253 10.67 4.14 -18.93
N ALA A 254 9.69 3.23 -18.86
CA ALA A 254 9.18 2.59 -20.05
C ALA A 254 8.66 3.64 -21.04
N LYS A 255 8.64 3.33 -22.32
CA LYS A 255 8.23 4.24 -23.41
C LYS A 255 6.85 4.87 -23.16
N GLU A 256 5.93 4.10 -22.60
CA GLU A 256 4.57 4.52 -22.29
C GLU A 256 4.48 5.23 -20.92
N GLY A 257 5.47 5.01 -20.03
CA GLY A 257 5.57 5.62 -18.72
C GLY A 257 5.35 4.67 -17.55
N ALA A 258 5.01 5.24 -16.42
CA ALA A 258 4.69 4.55 -15.16
C ALA A 258 3.41 5.13 -14.56
N SER A 259 2.85 4.45 -13.55
CA SER A 259 1.76 4.99 -12.76
C SER A 259 2.26 5.51 -11.41
N SER A 260 1.53 6.45 -10.81
CA SER A 260 1.71 6.86 -9.43
C SER A 260 0.36 6.90 -8.73
N TRP A 261 0.42 6.66 -7.44
CA TRP A 261 -0.72 6.72 -6.55
C TRP A 261 -0.30 7.41 -5.25
N PHE A 262 -1.28 7.84 -4.47
CA PHE A 262 -1.05 8.35 -3.12
C PHE A 262 -2.22 7.97 -2.23
N CYS A 263 -1.89 7.62 -1.00
CA CYS A 263 -2.83 7.22 0.01
C CYS A 263 -2.73 8.16 1.22
N GLY A 264 -3.60 7.97 2.17
CA GLY A 264 -3.63 8.81 3.35
C GLY A 264 -4.81 8.47 4.24
N TRP A 265 -5.01 9.26 5.28
CA TRP A 265 -5.91 8.92 6.35
C TRP A 265 -7.24 9.66 6.28
N VAL A 266 -8.30 8.94 6.52
CA VAL A 266 -9.66 9.45 6.74
C VAL A 266 -10.05 9.25 8.21
N ASN A 267 -10.82 10.21 8.76
CA ASN A 267 -11.43 10.11 10.08
C ASN A 267 -12.76 9.35 9.95
N LEU A 268 -12.88 8.20 10.57
CA LEU A 268 -14.08 7.38 10.46
C LEU A 268 -15.12 7.81 11.51
N LYS A 269 -16.38 7.89 11.08
CA LYS A 269 -17.49 8.16 12.00
C LYS A 269 -17.71 7.00 12.97
N ASP A 270 -18.02 7.36 14.21
CA ASP A 270 -18.32 6.39 15.27
C ASP A 270 -17.18 5.39 15.53
N GLY A 271 -15.93 5.86 15.45
CA GLY A 271 -14.75 5.08 15.82
C GLY A 271 -14.84 4.57 17.27
N PRO A 272 -14.31 3.37 17.55
CA PRO A 272 -14.41 2.77 18.90
C PRO A 272 -13.44 3.38 19.92
N GLY A 273 -12.42 4.09 19.48
CA GLY A 273 -11.34 4.60 20.32
C GLY A 273 -11.52 6.05 20.73
N LYS A 274 -10.39 6.75 20.85
CA LYS A 274 -10.33 8.15 21.24
C LYS A 274 -9.90 9.03 20.06
N GLU A 275 -10.72 9.97 19.71
CA GLU A 275 -10.46 10.89 18.60
C GLU A 275 -9.15 11.67 18.78
N ASP A 276 -8.80 12.12 19.98
CA ASP A 276 -7.52 12.82 20.20
C ASP A 276 -6.32 11.94 19.84
N LYS A 277 -6.40 10.63 20.06
CA LYS A 277 -5.35 9.69 19.63
C LYS A 277 -5.29 9.51 18.11
N ALA A 278 -6.41 9.65 17.40
CA ALA A 278 -6.41 9.69 15.94
C ALA A 278 -5.62 10.90 15.42
N TYR A 279 -5.77 12.07 16.02
CA TYR A 279 -4.96 13.24 15.70
C TYR A 279 -3.47 13.04 16.02
N ASP A 280 -3.14 12.47 17.18
CA ASP A 280 -1.75 12.17 17.56
C ASP A 280 -1.10 11.19 16.57
N PHE A 281 -1.88 10.23 16.08
CA PHE A 281 -1.45 9.27 15.07
C PHE A 281 -1.19 9.95 13.72
N ILE A 282 -2.08 10.81 13.25
CA ILE A 282 -1.87 11.59 12.02
C ILE A 282 -0.66 12.52 12.16
N ASN A 283 -0.48 13.14 13.33
CA ASN A 283 0.68 13.97 13.60
C ASN A 283 1.99 13.18 13.57
N ALA A 284 1.98 11.91 14.01
CA ALA A 284 3.15 11.02 13.89
C ALA A 284 3.48 10.71 12.42
N TRP A 285 2.48 10.45 11.57
CA TRP A 285 2.66 10.25 10.14
C TRP A 285 3.26 11.46 9.42
N LEU A 286 2.87 12.66 9.83
CA LEU A 286 3.36 13.92 9.26
C LEU A 286 4.58 14.49 10.00
N ASP A 287 5.11 13.78 11.02
CA ASP A 287 6.33 14.19 11.72
C ASP A 287 7.53 14.19 10.76
N HIS A 288 8.46 15.12 10.97
CA HIS A 288 9.66 15.21 10.12
C HIS A 288 10.54 13.97 10.20
N GLY A 289 10.49 13.25 11.31
CA GLY A 289 11.20 11.99 11.50
C GLY A 289 10.57 10.78 10.81
N ALA A 290 9.35 10.89 10.29
CA ALA A 290 8.60 9.77 9.72
C ALA A 290 9.04 9.41 8.27
N ALA A 291 9.52 10.39 7.50
CA ALA A 291 9.81 10.20 6.08
C ALA A 291 10.94 9.19 5.81
N GLN A 292 12.02 9.21 6.60
CA GLN A 292 13.13 8.27 6.42
C GLN A 292 12.72 6.83 6.75
N PRO A 293 12.08 6.52 7.90
CA PRO A 293 11.56 5.17 8.17
C PRO A 293 10.58 4.65 7.11
N LEU A 294 9.71 5.51 6.58
CA LEU A 294 8.79 5.17 5.50
C LEU A 294 9.57 4.76 4.24
N LEU A 295 10.57 5.53 3.86
CA LEU A 295 11.42 5.27 2.71
C LEU A 295 12.24 3.98 2.89
N ASP A 296 12.91 3.82 4.03
CA ASP A 296 13.83 2.71 4.27
C ASP A 296 13.15 1.36 4.39
N ASN A 297 11.94 1.32 4.97
CA ASN A 297 11.26 0.06 5.26
C ASN A 297 10.16 -0.30 4.25
N VAL A 298 9.56 0.69 3.58
CA VAL A 298 8.46 0.47 2.64
C VAL A 298 8.85 0.85 1.21
N GLY A 299 9.83 1.75 1.06
CA GLY A 299 10.21 2.27 -0.25
C GLY A 299 9.29 3.39 -0.75
N TYR A 300 8.45 3.97 0.11
CA TYR A 300 7.49 5.01 -0.25
C TYR A 300 7.96 6.40 0.20
N ALA A 301 7.48 7.42 -0.43
CA ALA A 301 7.80 8.80 -0.12
C ALA A 301 6.67 9.46 0.69
N SER A 302 7.04 10.32 1.64
CA SER A 302 6.08 11.13 2.40
C SER A 302 5.52 12.26 1.53
N THR A 303 4.25 12.60 1.74
CA THR A 303 3.63 13.79 1.15
C THR A 303 4.05 15.09 1.83
N ASN A 304 4.67 15.02 3.03
CA ASN A 304 5.23 16.18 3.72
C ASN A 304 6.48 16.68 2.97
N ALA A 305 6.34 17.82 2.28
CA ALA A 305 7.40 18.38 1.45
C ALA A 305 8.62 18.85 2.25
N VAL A 306 8.43 19.24 3.51
CA VAL A 306 9.52 19.67 4.40
C VAL A 306 10.36 18.45 4.82
N SER A 307 9.70 17.38 5.23
CA SER A 307 10.37 16.11 5.58
C SER A 307 11.17 15.56 4.41
N MET A 308 10.60 15.57 3.20
CA MET A 308 11.26 15.06 1.99
C MET A 308 12.49 15.87 1.57
N GLN A 309 12.60 17.15 1.95
CA GLN A 309 13.81 17.96 1.69
C GLN A 309 15.03 17.51 2.51
N SER A 310 14.83 16.77 3.58
CA SER A 310 15.90 16.21 4.42
C SER A 310 16.43 14.86 3.93
N ILE A 311 15.76 14.24 2.97
CA ILE A 311 16.14 12.94 2.40
C ILE A 311 17.18 13.14 1.29
N ASP A 312 18.26 12.37 1.33
CA ASP A 312 19.29 12.44 0.30
C ASP A 312 18.78 11.91 -1.05
N LEU A 313 19.19 12.56 -2.16
CA LEU A 313 18.78 12.15 -3.50
C LEU A 313 19.18 10.70 -3.82
N GLU A 314 20.30 10.22 -3.29
CA GLU A 314 20.74 8.84 -3.50
C GLU A 314 19.80 7.83 -2.81
N ASP A 315 19.26 8.17 -1.64
CA ASP A 315 18.25 7.35 -0.96
C ASP A 315 16.93 7.33 -1.73
N LEU A 316 16.49 8.48 -2.26
CA LEU A 316 15.31 8.55 -3.13
C LEU A 316 15.46 7.70 -4.40
N LYS A 317 16.66 7.70 -5.01
CA LYS A 317 16.96 6.85 -6.17
C LYS A 317 17.01 5.37 -5.80
N ALA A 318 17.58 5.05 -4.65
CA ALA A 318 17.65 3.67 -4.17
C ALA A 318 16.26 3.07 -3.91
N ALA A 319 15.31 3.90 -3.46
CA ALA A 319 13.91 3.53 -3.25
C ALA A 319 13.04 3.70 -4.51
N ASP A 320 13.59 4.18 -5.63
CA ASP A 320 12.85 4.47 -6.87
C ASP A 320 11.70 5.48 -6.70
N VAL A 321 11.86 6.48 -5.83
CA VAL A 321 10.88 7.58 -5.63
C VAL A 321 11.44 8.95 -6.03
N ASP A 322 12.64 9.00 -6.59
CA ASP A 322 13.17 10.21 -7.21
C ASP A 322 12.32 10.63 -8.43
N PRO A 323 12.28 11.93 -8.77
CA PRO A 323 11.53 12.44 -9.92
C PRO A 323 11.90 11.71 -11.22
N ILE A 324 10.91 11.33 -12.01
CA ILE A 324 11.09 10.71 -13.34
C ILE A 324 10.78 11.72 -14.46
N ASN A 325 11.39 11.51 -15.63
CA ASN A 325 11.20 12.34 -16.83
C ASN A 325 10.33 11.65 -17.89
N SER A 326 9.71 10.51 -17.56
CA SER A 326 8.78 9.79 -18.42
C SER A 326 7.32 10.23 -18.17
N THR A 327 6.41 9.77 -19.00
CA THR A 327 4.97 9.91 -18.77
C THR A 327 4.61 9.32 -17.41
N LEU A 328 3.83 10.07 -16.63
CA LEU A 328 3.32 9.62 -15.35
C LEU A 328 1.80 9.71 -15.35
N LEU A 329 1.15 8.55 -15.22
CA LEU A 329 -0.29 8.49 -15.00
C LEU A 329 -0.54 8.52 -13.48
N ALA A 330 -1.01 9.66 -12.98
CA ALA A 330 -1.34 9.80 -11.56
C ALA A 330 -2.77 9.28 -11.33
N GLN A 331 -2.91 8.27 -10.47
CA GLN A 331 -4.21 7.80 -10.01
C GLN A 331 -4.79 8.84 -9.04
N THR A 332 -5.82 9.52 -9.47
CA THR A 332 -6.51 10.57 -8.73
C THR A 332 -8.00 10.23 -8.70
N PRO A 333 -8.82 10.91 -7.89
CA PRO A 333 -10.25 10.65 -7.89
C PRO A 333 -10.88 10.75 -9.28
N ILE A 334 -11.67 9.75 -9.63
CA ILE A 334 -12.47 9.68 -10.85
C ILE A 334 -13.95 9.48 -10.50
N ASP A 335 -14.80 9.55 -11.53
CA ASP A 335 -16.22 9.26 -11.37
C ASP A 335 -16.42 7.86 -10.77
N PRO A 336 -17.14 7.72 -9.64
CA PRO A 336 -17.33 6.42 -8.98
C PRO A 336 -18.00 5.36 -9.87
N ALA A 337 -18.91 5.77 -10.76
CA ALA A 337 -19.56 4.82 -11.67
C ALA A 337 -18.60 4.30 -12.75
N LEU A 338 -17.66 5.12 -13.20
CA LEU A 338 -16.58 4.68 -14.08
C LEU A 338 -15.65 3.70 -13.35
N ARG A 339 -15.25 4.01 -12.10
CA ARG A 339 -14.43 3.11 -11.32
C ARG A 339 -15.11 1.77 -11.04
N ASP A 340 -16.38 1.76 -10.63
CA ASP A 340 -17.13 0.53 -10.40
C ASP A 340 -17.24 -0.32 -11.69
N ARG A 341 -17.33 0.33 -12.85
CA ARG A 341 -17.29 -0.34 -14.17
C ARG A 341 -15.91 -0.94 -14.45
N MET A 342 -14.81 -0.26 -14.07
CA MET A 342 -13.45 -0.77 -14.18
C MET A 342 -13.24 -2.01 -13.31
N VAL A 343 -13.67 -1.96 -12.05
CA VAL A 343 -13.60 -3.09 -11.11
C VAL A 343 -14.34 -4.29 -11.67
N LYS A 344 -15.61 -4.10 -12.10
CA LYS A 344 -16.40 -5.18 -12.67
C LYS A 344 -15.75 -5.81 -13.91
N GLU A 345 -15.27 -4.99 -14.82
CA GLU A 345 -14.61 -5.44 -16.05
C GLU A 345 -13.32 -6.23 -15.75
N PHE A 346 -12.55 -5.79 -14.74
CA PHE A 346 -11.36 -6.50 -14.30
C PHE A 346 -11.69 -7.89 -13.72
N GLU A 347 -12.75 -7.98 -12.91
CA GLU A 347 -13.23 -9.28 -12.41
C GLU A 347 -13.69 -10.20 -13.55
N ASP A 348 -14.42 -9.67 -14.53
CA ASP A 348 -14.85 -10.43 -15.72
C ASP A 348 -13.61 -10.96 -16.50
N ILE A 349 -12.56 -10.14 -16.66
CA ILE A 349 -11.30 -10.55 -17.32
C ILE A 349 -10.59 -11.66 -16.53
N LYS A 350 -10.45 -11.52 -15.22
CA LYS A 350 -9.84 -12.58 -14.37
C LYS A 350 -10.61 -13.89 -14.44
N ALA A 351 -11.92 -13.82 -14.60
CA ALA A 351 -12.78 -14.99 -14.76
C ALA A 351 -12.77 -15.57 -16.20
N GLY A 352 -12.07 -14.93 -17.14
CA GLY A 352 -11.90 -15.42 -18.52
C GLY A 352 -13.04 -15.02 -19.48
N PHE A 353 -13.76 -13.93 -19.18
CA PHE A 353 -14.89 -13.39 -19.99
C PHE A 353 -14.50 -12.15 -20.79
#